data_db45caaab4d3c4b575bfafbf8f2af5c8
#
_entry.id   db45caaab4d3c4b575bfafbf8f2af5c8
#
_cell.length_a   1.000
_cell.length_b   1.000
_cell.length_c   1.000
_cell.angle_alpha   90.00
_cell.angle_beta   90.00
_cell.angle_gamma   90.00
#
_symmetry.space_group_name_H-M   'P 1'
#
loop_
_entity.id
_entity.type
_entity.pdbx_description
1 polymer ?
#
loop_
_entity_poly.entity_id
_entity_poly.type
_entity_poly.pdbx_seq_one_letter_code
_entity_poly.pdbx_strand_id
1 'polypeptide(L)'
;MLRSSLESCTSTVISGRAGAGKTALATDFARICGRSVAWYKVDAADLELRVFFEYLVASIRQERPGFNEQNIMALAGAAKSDHILRLAEIFVYELLEGEGNPLLIVIEDLHQVCDAEWLVPFLCRFLPLLPRDVHVLITSRTLPPAPLWRMRSKQTLEVIDEATLAFTPEEAVELFETYGLSSEQARHAFERTHGRAAALATQAVAQNKSRTAHKNRPNDPVERRLADQDRAL
;
A
#
# COMPACT_ATOMS: atom_id res chain seq x y z
N MET A 1 7.21 -11.14 6.60
CA MET A 1 7.42 -10.59 5.24
C MET A 1 7.90 -9.13 5.32
N LEU A 2 7.09 -8.09 5.53
CA LEU A 2 7.55 -6.69 5.55
C LEU A 2 8.58 -6.37 6.65
N ARG A 3 8.50 -6.99 7.84
CA ARG A 3 9.53 -6.83 8.88
C ARG A 3 10.88 -7.38 8.42
N SER A 4 10.90 -8.53 7.76
CA SER A 4 12.12 -9.10 7.18
C SER A 4 12.69 -8.20 6.09
N SER A 5 11.85 -7.58 5.27
CA SER A 5 12.27 -6.61 4.26
C SER A 5 12.94 -5.37 4.85
N LEU A 6 12.40 -4.82 5.96
CA LEU A 6 13.03 -3.70 6.69
C LEU A 6 14.45 -3.99 7.16
N GLU A 7 14.73 -5.25 7.49
CA GLU A 7 16.04 -5.67 8.00
C GLU A 7 17.03 -5.97 6.88
N SER A 8 16.53 -6.43 5.72
CA SER A 8 17.35 -6.93 4.62
C SER A 8 17.51 -5.96 3.44
N CYS A 9 16.54 -5.06 3.24
CA CYS A 9 16.50 -4.15 2.09
C CYS A 9 16.22 -2.70 2.54
N THR A 10 16.60 -1.74 1.71
CA THR A 10 16.27 -0.32 1.92
C THR A 10 14.92 0.07 1.33
N SER A 11 14.35 -0.76 0.46
CA SER A 11 13.08 -0.48 -0.18
C SER A 11 12.26 -1.73 -0.47
N THR A 12 10.93 -1.58 -0.51
CA THR A 12 9.97 -2.64 -0.82
C THR A 12 8.91 -2.13 -1.80
N VAL A 13 8.61 -2.92 -2.83
CA VAL A 13 7.48 -2.69 -3.73
C VAL A 13 6.42 -3.75 -3.47
N ILE A 14 5.20 -3.31 -3.16
CA ILE A 14 4.01 -4.16 -3.09
C ILE A 14 3.24 -3.98 -4.40
N SER A 15 3.19 -5.04 -5.21
CA SER A 15 2.56 -5.01 -6.53
C SER A 15 1.36 -5.96 -6.61
N GLY A 16 0.28 -5.49 -7.24
CA GLY A 16 -0.92 -6.30 -7.45
C GLY A 16 -2.10 -5.46 -7.89
N ARG A 17 -3.07 -6.08 -8.55
CA ARG A 17 -4.29 -5.42 -9.05
C ARG A 17 -5.09 -4.73 -7.93
N ALA A 18 -6.08 -3.92 -8.31
CA ALA A 18 -7.01 -3.33 -7.36
C ALA A 18 -7.69 -4.44 -6.51
N GLY A 19 -7.78 -4.23 -5.20
CA GLY A 19 -8.37 -5.20 -4.28
C GLY A 19 -7.45 -6.38 -3.86
N ALA A 20 -6.16 -6.35 -4.21
CA ALA A 20 -5.20 -7.35 -3.74
C ALA A 20 -4.77 -7.17 -2.25
N GLY A 21 -5.15 -6.06 -1.61
CA GLY A 21 -4.82 -5.82 -0.20
C GLY A 21 -3.58 -4.95 0.05
N LYS A 22 -2.97 -4.37 -0.99
CA LYS A 22 -1.72 -3.57 -0.89
C LYS A 22 -1.78 -2.46 0.16
N THR A 23 -2.79 -1.59 0.07
CA THR A 23 -2.97 -0.46 1.00
C THR A 23 -3.25 -0.96 2.43
N ALA A 24 -4.04 -2.02 2.58
CA ALA A 24 -4.32 -2.60 3.89
C ALA A 24 -3.03 -3.12 4.54
N LEU A 25 -2.20 -3.87 3.79
CA LEU A 25 -0.92 -4.37 4.26
C LEU A 25 0.05 -3.22 4.61
N ALA A 26 0.14 -2.18 3.75
CA ALA A 26 0.98 -1.01 3.99
C ALA A 26 0.53 -0.24 5.24
N THR A 27 -0.78 -0.06 5.44
CA THR A 27 -1.35 0.63 6.61
C THR A 27 -1.11 -0.13 7.90
N ASP A 28 -1.32 -1.44 7.90
CA ASP A 28 -1.09 -2.28 9.07
C ASP A 28 0.41 -2.28 9.44
N PHE A 29 1.27 -2.42 8.44
CA PHE A 29 2.71 -2.35 8.64
C PHE A 29 3.17 -1.00 9.20
N ALA A 30 2.68 0.12 8.67
CA ALA A 30 3.00 1.46 9.15
C ALA A 30 2.68 1.65 10.65
N ARG A 31 1.60 1.01 11.14
CA ARG A 31 1.22 1.07 12.57
C ARG A 31 2.19 0.33 13.49
N ILE A 32 2.84 -0.74 13.00
CA ILE A 32 3.64 -1.66 13.82
C ILE A 32 5.13 -1.62 13.55
N CYS A 33 5.59 -0.83 12.55
CA CYS A 33 7.00 -0.77 12.15
C CYS A 33 7.91 -0.03 13.14
N GLY A 34 7.35 0.76 14.07
CA GLY A 34 8.11 1.53 15.06
C GLY A 34 8.91 2.69 14.47
N ARG A 35 8.54 3.18 13.29
CA ARG A 35 9.18 4.32 12.59
C ARG A 35 8.20 5.48 12.48
N SER A 36 8.71 6.70 12.33
CA SER A 36 7.92 7.83 11.81
C SER A 36 7.46 7.51 10.38
N VAL A 37 6.25 7.90 10.00
CA VAL A 37 5.67 7.47 8.71
C VAL A 37 5.27 8.68 7.87
N ALA A 38 6.06 8.96 6.85
CA ALA A 38 5.70 9.92 5.80
C ALA A 38 4.88 9.21 4.72
N TRP A 39 3.59 9.55 4.62
CA TRP A 39 2.68 8.90 3.68
C TRP A 39 2.28 9.85 2.55
N TYR A 40 2.62 9.48 1.32
CA TYR A 40 2.22 10.19 0.12
C TYR A 40 1.43 9.27 -0.80
N LYS A 41 0.20 9.65 -1.10
CA LYS A 41 -0.63 8.99 -2.09
C LYS A 41 -0.53 9.73 -3.41
N VAL A 42 -0.01 9.03 -4.43
CA VAL A 42 0.20 9.59 -5.77
C VAL A 42 -1.11 9.66 -6.53
N ASP A 43 -1.34 10.78 -7.20
CA ASP A 43 -2.47 11.03 -8.11
C ASP A 43 -1.96 11.18 -9.55
N ALA A 44 -2.86 11.10 -10.54
CA ALA A 44 -2.54 11.33 -11.94
C ALA A 44 -2.04 12.76 -12.24
N ALA A 45 -2.43 13.74 -11.41
CA ALA A 45 -1.94 15.11 -11.50
C ALA A 45 -0.44 15.23 -11.14
N ASP A 46 0.13 14.25 -10.42
CA ASP A 46 1.51 14.25 -9.96
C ASP A 46 2.52 13.77 -11.05
N LEU A 47 2.06 13.65 -12.30
CA LEU A 47 2.92 13.28 -13.43
C LEU A 47 4.08 14.29 -13.64
N GLU A 48 3.84 15.56 -13.29
CA GLU A 48 4.88 16.59 -13.30
C GLU A 48 5.86 16.39 -12.14
N LEU A 49 7.15 16.36 -12.47
CA LEU A 49 8.24 16.17 -11.51
C LEU A 49 8.11 17.09 -10.28
N ARG A 50 7.86 18.38 -10.51
CA ARG A 50 7.75 19.38 -9.45
C ARG A 50 6.61 19.09 -8.50
N VAL A 51 5.43 18.76 -9.02
CA VAL A 51 4.24 18.46 -8.24
C VAL A 51 4.46 17.22 -7.38
N PHE A 52 5.02 16.15 -7.96
CA PHE A 52 5.37 14.94 -7.23
C PHE A 52 6.29 15.23 -6.03
N PHE A 53 7.37 16.00 -6.24
CA PHE A 53 8.30 16.31 -5.16
C PHE A 53 7.73 17.27 -4.14
N GLU A 54 6.86 18.19 -4.51
CA GLU A 54 6.16 19.09 -3.59
C GLU A 54 5.37 18.29 -2.54
N TYR A 55 4.56 17.32 -2.96
CA TYR A 55 3.79 16.48 -2.04
C TYR A 55 4.64 15.47 -1.28
N LEU A 56 5.63 14.86 -1.93
CA LEU A 56 6.54 13.93 -1.25
C LEU A 56 7.33 14.63 -0.15
N VAL A 57 7.90 15.79 -0.43
CA VAL A 57 8.61 16.62 0.54
C VAL A 57 7.69 17.07 1.66
N ALA A 58 6.48 17.53 1.33
CA ALA A 58 5.49 17.94 2.33
C ALA A 58 5.17 16.80 3.31
N SER A 59 5.02 15.56 2.82
CA SER A 59 4.77 14.40 3.67
C SER A 59 5.95 14.10 4.61
N ILE A 60 7.20 14.24 4.12
CA ILE A 60 8.41 14.02 4.93
C ILE A 60 8.55 15.10 6.00
N ARG A 61 8.27 16.35 5.67
CA ARG A 61 8.36 17.48 6.61
C ARG A 61 7.37 17.41 7.76
N GLN A 62 6.25 16.70 7.61
CA GLN A 62 5.34 16.43 8.72
C GLN A 62 6.04 15.60 9.82
N GLU A 63 6.93 14.69 9.44
CA GLU A 63 7.63 13.78 10.35
C GLU A 63 9.03 14.31 10.72
N ARG A 64 9.67 15.06 9.80
CA ARG A 64 11.00 15.68 9.96
C ARG A 64 10.92 17.16 9.59
N PRO A 65 10.47 18.07 10.48
CA PRO A 65 10.29 19.50 10.18
C PRO A 65 11.55 20.22 9.69
N GLY A 66 12.73 19.71 10.06
CA GLY A 66 14.03 20.24 9.63
C GLY A 66 14.46 19.79 8.22
N PHE A 67 13.69 18.95 7.53
CA PHE A 67 14.01 18.50 6.17
C PHE A 67 14.02 19.69 5.20
N ASN A 68 15.19 19.93 4.56
CA ASN A 68 15.38 21.10 3.72
C ASN A 68 14.91 20.84 2.28
N GLU A 69 13.89 21.57 1.85
CA GLU A 69 13.27 21.42 0.54
C GLU A 69 13.87 22.30 -0.56
N GLN A 70 14.63 23.35 -0.21
CA GLN A 70 14.98 24.42 -1.14
C GLN A 70 15.73 23.91 -2.38
N ASN A 71 16.79 23.10 -2.18
CA ASN A 71 17.58 22.55 -3.26
C ASN A 71 16.80 21.54 -4.11
N ILE A 72 15.94 20.74 -3.46
CA ILE A 72 15.08 19.75 -4.11
C ILE A 72 14.09 20.46 -5.04
N MET A 73 13.38 21.47 -4.53
CA MET A 73 12.37 22.20 -5.29
C MET A 73 12.97 23.05 -6.42
N ALA A 74 14.17 23.59 -6.22
CA ALA A 74 14.90 24.30 -7.27
C ALA A 74 15.25 23.36 -8.44
N LEU A 75 15.72 22.15 -8.17
CA LEU A 75 16.05 21.16 -9.21
C LEU A 75 14.79 20.58 -9.87
N ALA A 76 13.75 20.28 -9.10
CA ALA A 76 12.48 19.78 -9.62
C ALA A 76 11.81 20.79 -10.58
N GLY A 77 11.99 22.10 -10.34
CA GLY A 77 11.51 23.16 -11.24
C GLY A 77 12.35 23.40 -12.49
N ALA A 78 13.62 22.96 -12.49
CA ALA A 78 14.56 23.21 -13.59
C ALA A 78 14.58 22.13 -14.68
N ALA A 79 13.74 21.12 -14.60
CA ALA A 79 13.51 19.92 -15.42
C ALA A 79 14.39 19.75 -16.69
N LYS A 80 15.65 19.28 -16.51
CA LYS A 80 16.49 18.72 -17.57
C LYS A 80 16.88 17.30 -17.16
N SER A 81 17.03 16.38 -18.10
CA SER A 81 17.35 14.97 -17.84
C SER A 81 18.56 14.77 -16.91
N ASP A 82 19.60 15.60 -17.04
CA ASP A 82 20.80 15.53 -16.19
C ASP A 82 20.54 15.90 -14.73
N HIS A 83 19.45 16.61 -14.45
CA HIS A 83 19.10 17.04 -13.10
C HIS A 83 18.44 15.93 -12.28
N ILE A 84 17.86 14.90 -12.91
CA ILE A 84 17.12 13.82 -12.20
C ILE A 84 18.04 13.02 -11.28
N LEU A 85 19.23 12.64 -11.77
CA LEU A 85 20.19 11.89 -10.94
C LEU A 85 20.70 12.74 -9.78
N ARG A 86 20.98 14.03 -10.06
CA ARG A 86 21.40 14.98 -9.02
C ARG A 86 20.30 15.26 -8.01
N LEU A 87 19.05 15.33 -8.46
CA LEU A 87 17.90 15.47 -7.59
C LEU A 87 17.79 14.29 -6.60
N ALA A 88 18.00 13.05 -7.08
CA ALA A 88 18.02 11.87 -6.23
C ALA A 88 19.15 11.92 -5.18
N GLU A 89 20.34 12.38 -5.57
CA GLU A 89 21.50 12.53 -4.66
C GLU A 89 21.25 13.59 -3.59
N ILE A 90 20.74 14.75 -3.99
CA ILE A 90 20.40 15.82 -3.04
C ILE A 90 19.27 15.40 -2.10
N PHE A 91 18.26 14.69 -2.61
CA PHE A 91 17.20 14.19 -1.78
C PHE A 91 17.71 13.23 -0.68
N VAL A 92 18.64 12.33 -1.05
CA VAL A 92 19.30 11.44 -0.08
C VAL A 92 20.16 12.24 0.91
N TYR A 93 20.88 13.24 0.43
CA TYR A 93 21.69 14.11 1.30
C TYR A 93 20.82 14.79 2.36
N GLU A 94 19.70 15.39 1.97
CA GLU A 94 18.77 16.01 2.91
C GLU A 94 18.12 15.01 3.89
N LEU A 95 17.94 13.75 3.47
CA LEU A 95 17.49 12.67 4.37
C LEU A 95 18.56 12.29 5.40
N LEU A 96 19.84 12.36 5.03
CA LEU A 96 20.98 12.07 5.92
C LEU A 96 21.23 13.18 6.94
N GLU A 97 21.12 14.45 6.51
CA GLU A 97 21.28 15.63 7.38
C GLU A 97 20.07 15.82 8.33
N GLY A 98 18.92 15.30 7.94
CA GLY A 98 17.69 15.40 8.72
C GLY A 98 17.77 14.59 9.99
N GLU A 99 17.84 15.24 11.16
CA GLU A 99 17.71 14.58 12.46
C GLU A 99 16.29 14.07 12.69
N GLY A 100 16.15 12.91 13.32
CA GLY A 100 14.86 12.35 13.69
C GLY A 100 14.86 10.83 13.90
N ASN A 101 13.69 10.31 14.19
CA ASN A 101 13.49 8.87 14.31
C ASN A 101 13.67 8.17 12.95
N PRO A 102 13.95 6.84 12.96
CA PRO A 102 13.91 6.07 11.74
C PRO A 102 12.62 6.33 10.96
N LEU A 103 12.73 6.50 9.63
CA LEU A 103 11.64 6.96 8.77
C LEU A 103 11.18 5.84 7.83
N LEU A 104 9.88 5.69 7.71
CA LEU A 104 9.21 4.93 6.64
C LEU A 104 8.55 5.92 5.67
N ILE A 105 9.01 5.96 4.43
CA ILE A 105 8.37 6.74 3.37
C ILE A 105 7.45 5.79 2.60
N VAL A 106 6.15 6.02 2.66
CA VAL A 106 5.15 5.26 1.90
C VAL A 106 4.74 6.07 0.67
N ILE A 107 4.98 5.51 -0.52
CA ILE A 107 4.53 6.08 -1.80
C ILE A 107 3.42 5.17 -2.33
N GLU A 108 2.17 5.59 -2.13
CA GLU A 108 1.00 4.81 -2.51
C GLU A 108 0.58 5.12 -3.95
N ASP A 109 0.18 4.07 -4.67
CA ASP A 109 -0.33 4.13 -6.05
C ASP A 109 0.66 4.71 -7.09
N LEU A 110 1.97 4.43 -6.95
CA LEU A 110 3.02 4.92 -7.85
C LEU A 110 2.75 4.66 -9.34
N HIS A 111 1.90 3.68 -9.68
CA HIS A 111 1.51 3.40 -11.06
C HIS A 111 0.82 4.58 -11.77
N GLN A 112 0.31 5.57 -11.03
CA GLN A 112 -0.30 6.78 -11.60
C GLN A 112 0.69 7.63 -12.39
N VAL A 113 1.98 7.52 -12.06
CA VAL A 113 3.08 8.29 -12.70
C VAL A 113 4.12 7.38 -13.36
N CYS A 114 3.79 6.10 -13.62
CA CYS A 114 4.75 5.14 -14.16
C CYS A 114 5.25 5.49 -15.58
N ASP A 115 4.48 6.28 -16.33
CA ASP A 115 4.83 6.74 -17.67
C ASP A 115 5.72 8.01 -17.67
N ALA A 116 6.00 8.58 -16.49
CA ALA A 116 6.88 9.74 -16.37
C ALA A 116 8.34 9.34 -16.67
N GLU A 117 8.95 10.00 -17.64
CA GLU A 117 10.34 9.72 -18.08
C GLU A 117 11.36 9.88 -16.93
N TRP A 118 11.08 10.73 -15.96
CA TRP A 118 11.93 10.98 -14.81
C TRP A 118 11.90 9.89 -13.74
N LEU A 119 10.80 9.10 -13.65
CA LEU A 119 10.55 8.21 -12.51
C LEU A 119 11.60 7.10 -12.39
N VAL A 120 11.85 6.37 -13.47
CA VAL A 120 12.77 5.22 -13.46
C VAL A 120 14.22 5.70 -13.19
N PRO A 121 14.75 6.73 -13.87
CA PRO A 121 16.08 7.26 -13.56
C PRO A 121 16.21 7.73 -12.11
N PHE A 122 15.18 8.41 -11.57
CA PHE A 122 15.16 8.84 -10.18
C PHE A 122 15.24 7.66 -9.22
N LEU A 123 14.32 6.69 -9.32
CA LEU A 123 14.27 5.53 -8.42
C LEU A 123 15.55 4.68 -8.52
N CYS A 124 16.10 4.51 -9.73
CA CYS A 124 17.35 3.77 -9.94
C CYS A 124 18.54 4.42 -9.23
N ARG A 125 18.54 5.73 -9.04
CA ARG A 125 19.58 6.44 -8.30
C ARG A 125 19.27 6.58 -6.83
N PHE A 126 18.03 6.85 -6.48
CA PHE A 126 17.55 7.12 -5.13
C PHE A 126 17.60 5.91 -4.21
N LEU A 127 16.95 4.80 -4.61
CA LEU A 127 16.77 3.64 -3.74
C LEU A 127 18.08 2.99 -3.24
N PRO A 128 19.14 2.87 -4.08
CA PRO A 128 20.42 2.32 -3.61
C PRO A 128 21.21 3.20 -2.66
N LEU A 129 20.90 4.50 -2.63
CA LEU A 129 21.60 5.48 -1.80
C LEU A 129 20.91 5.75 -0.46
N LEU A 130 19.74 5.16 -0.23
CA LEU A 130 18.97 5.40 0.99
C LEU A 130 19.76 5.10 2.25
N PRO A 131 19.71 5.99 3.27
CA PRO A 131 20.31 5.73 4.57
C PRO A 131 19.63 4.53 5.25
N ARG A 132 20.34 3.86 6.15
CA ARG A 132 19.83 2.64 6.84
C ARG A 132 18.62 2.89 7.75
N ASP A 133 18.47 4.10 8.25
CA ASP A 133 17.34 4.52 9.08
C ASP A 133 16.11 4.91 8.25
N VAL A 134 16.22 4.97 6.91
CA VAL A 134 15.12 5.26 6.00
C VAL A 134 14.75 4.03 5.18
N HIS A 135 13.46 3.72 5.12
CA HIS A 135 12.91 2.67 4.26
C HIS A 135 11.82 3.25 3.36
N VAL A 136 11.84 2.87 2.08
CA VAL A 136 10.81 3.29 1.12
C VAL A 136 9.90 2.11 0.80
N LEU A 137 8.61 2.27 1.08
CA LEU A 137 7.56 1.32 0.76
C LEU A 137 6.69 1.86 -0.37
N ILE A 138 6.69 1.19 -1.49
CA ILE A 138 5.94 1.59 -2.69
C ILE A 138 4.77 0.64 -2.91
N THR A 139 3.56 1.16 -3.15
CA THR A 139 2.48 0.34 -3.70
C THR A 139 2.21 0.66 -5.16
N SER A 140 1.96 -0.36 -5.97
CA SER A 140 1.70 -0.21 -7.41
C SER A 140 0.70 -1.25 -7.90
N ARG A 141 0.00 -0.99 -9.01
CA ARG A 141 -0.82 -1.98 -9.70
C ARG A 141 -0.02 -2.84 -10.66
N THR A 142 1.14 -2.36 -11.08
CA THR A 142 2.05 -3.02 -12.00
C THR A 142 3.34 -3.42 -11.28
N LEU A 143 4.01 -4.42 -11.79
CA LEU A 143 5.37 -4.75 -11.36
C LEU A 143 6.33 -3.61 -11.69
N PRO A 144 7.38 -3.41 -10.89
CA PRO A 144 8.38 -2.39 -11.21
C PRO A 144 9.02 -2.67 -12.57
N PRO A 145 9.39 -1.60 -13.33
CA PRO A 145 10.04 -1.75 -14.64
C PRO A 145 11.39 -2.48 -14.55
N ALA A 146 11.81 -3.07 -15.66
CA ALA A 146 13.00 -3.93 -15.73
C ALA A 146 14.28 -3.39 -15.08
N PRO A 147 14.62 -2.07 -15.16
CA PRO A 147 15.81 -1.55 -14.49
C PRO A 147 15.75 -1.71 -12.96
N LEU A 148 14.58 -1.63 -12.33
CA LEU A 148 14.40 -1.79 -10.89
C LEU A 148 14.50 -3.26 -10.46
N TRP A 149 14.19 -4.22 -11.34
CA TRP A 149 14.35 -5.65 -11.05
C TRP A 149 15.79 -6.04 -10.72
N ARG A 150 16.77 -5.36 -11.30
CA ARG A 150 18.20 -5.61 -11.01
C ARG A 150 18.57 -5.28 -9.57
N MET A 151 17.77 -4.47 -8.87
CA MET A 151 17.99 -4.13 -7.47
C MET A 151 17.64 -5.25 -6.51
N ARG A 152 16.78 -6.21 -6.91
CA ARG A 152 16.47 -7.41 -6.11
C ARG A 152 17.72 -8.24 -5.84
N SER A 153 18.54 -8.47 -6.87
CA SER A 153 19.78 -9.26 -6.72
C SER A 153 20.84 -8.57 -5.85
N LYS A 154 20.70 -7.26 -5.62
CA LYS A 154 21.60 -6.46 -4.76
C LYS A 154 21.04 -6.24 -3.34
N GLN A 155 19.94 -6.89 -2.98
CA GLN A 155 19.25 -6.69 -1.69
C GLN A 155 18.89 -5.22 -1.40
N THR A 156 18.70 -4.41 -2.44
CA THR A 156 18.27 -3.01 -2.31
C THR A 156 16.76 -2.90 -2.37
N LEU A 157 16.11 -3.78 -3.16
CA LEU A 157 14.68 -3.78 -3.40
C LEU A 157 14.09 -5.17 -3.18
N GLU A 158 13.07 -5.27 -2.34
CA GLU A 158 12.19 -6.43 -2.27
C GLU A 158 10.90 -6.19 -3.04
N VAL A 159 10.36 -7.23 -3.66
CA VAL A 159 9.08 -7.17 -4.39
C VAL A 159 8.14 -8.21 -3.84
N ILE A 160 7.03 -7.74 -3.28
CA ILE A 160 5.89 -8.53 -2.84
C ILE A 160 4.85 -8.45 -3.95
N ASP A 161 4.63 -9.53 -4.64
CA ASP A 161 3.69 -9.60 -5.76
C ASP A 161 2.28 -10.03 -5.32
N GLU A 162 1.34 -10.03 -6.26
CA GLU A 162 -0.07 -10.38 -6.00
C GLU A 162 -0.23 -11.83 -5.52
N ALA A 163 0.61 -12.75 -5.98
CA ALA A 163 0.55 -14.15 -5.53
C ALA A 163 0.94 -14.27 -4.05
N THR A 164 1.92 -13.49 -3.63
CA THR A 164 2.38 -13.42 -2.25
C THR A 164 1.37 -12.71 -1.32
N LEU A 165 0.54 -11.81 -1.88
CA LEU A 165 -0.52 -11.09 -1.14
C LEU A 165 -1.81 -11.88 -0.99
N ALA A 166 -2.01 -12.90 -1.82
CA ALA A 166 -3.22 -13.71 -1.78
C ALA A 166 -3.30 -14.44 -0.43
N PHE A 167 -4.49 -14.43 0.16
CA PHE A 167 -4.76 -15.25 1.34
C PHE A 167 -4.53 -16.73 1.04
N THR A 168 -3.99 -17.46 2.00
CA THR A 168 -3.99 -18.92 1.95
C THR A 168 -5.37 -19.46 2.31
N PRO A 169 -5.68 -20.75 2.05
CA PRO A 169 -6.93 -21.35 2.50
C PRO A 169 -7.14 -21.23 4.01
N GLU A 170 -6.08 -21.36 4.79
CA GLU A 170 -6.10 -21.27 6.27
C GLU A 170 -6.41 -19.84 6.71
N GLU A 171 -5.75 -18.83 6.14
CA GLU A 171 -6.02 -17.42 6.42
C GLU A 171 -7.43 -17.01 6.00
N ALA A 172 -7.98 -17.60 4.92
CA ALA A 172 -9.38 -17.40 4.53
C ALA A 172 -10.35 -17.96 5.58
N VAL A 173 -10.03 -19.10 6.18
CA VAL A 173 -10.82 -19.67 7.29
C VAL A 173 -10.79 -18.74 8.50
N GLU A 174 -9.61 -18.30 8.93
CA GLU A 174 -9.45 -17.34 10.03
C GLU A 174 -10.27 -16.05 9.79
N LEU A 175 -10.18 -15.49 8.58
CA LEU A 175 -10.97 -14.32 8.20
C LEU A 175 -12.47 -14.58 8.36
N PHE A 176 -12.98 -15.71 7.86
CA PHE A 176 -14.41 -16.04 7.92
C PHE A 176 -14.89 -16.29 9.35
N GLU A 177 -14.07 -16.88 10.19
CA GLU A 177 -14.35 -17.08 11.62
C GLU A 177 -14.55 -15.75 12.35
N THR A 178 -13.82 -14.68 12.00
CA THR A 178 -14.03 -13.33 12.57
C THR A 178 -15.43 -12.80 12.30
N TYR A 179 -16.08 -13.25 11.20
CA TYR A 179 -17.46 -12.94 10.87
C TYR A 179 -18.46 -14.00 11.40
N GLY A 180 -18.00 -15.01 12.15
CA GLY A 180 -18.79 -16.10 12.69
C GLY A 180 -19.33 -17.03 11.58
N LEU A 181 -18.63 -17.16 10.47
CA LEU A 181 -18.94 -18.03 9.34
C LEU A 181 -18.16 -19.35 9.45
N SER A 182 -18.64 -20.42 8.79
CA SER A 182 -18.01 -21.72 8.86
C SER A 182 -16.78 -21.84 7.96
N SER A 183 -15.90 -22.81 8.29
CA SER A 183 -14.74 -23.16 7.47
C SER A 183 -15.12 -23.68 6.07
N GLU A 184 -16.31 -24.28 5.92
CA GLU A 184 -16.83 -24.72 4.62
C GLU A 184 -17.18 -23.52 3.73
N GLN A 185 -17.83 -22.50 4.31
CA GLN A 185 -18.13 -21.24 3.62
C GLN A 185 -16.85 -20.52 3.20
N ALA A 186 -15.82 -20.55 4.05
CA ALA A 186 -14.51 -19.97 3.74
C ALA A 186 -13.83 -20.68 2.55
N ARG A 187 -13.82 -22.03 2.55
CA ARG A 187 -13.22 -22.81 1.45
C ARG A 187 -13.92 -22.53 0.12
N HIS A 188 -15.26 -22.55 0.11
CA HIS A 188 -16.01 -22.23 -1.10
C HIS A 188 -15.74 -20.80 -1.61
N ALA A 189 -15.64 -19.83 -0.68
CA ALA A 189 -15.26 -18.46 -1.05
C ALA A 189 -13.83 -18.39 -1.58
N PHE A 190 -12.88 -19.10 -0.99
CA PHE A 190 -11.50 -19.18 -1.44
C PHE A 190 -11.37 -19.75 -2.87
N GLU A 191 -12.05 -20.86 -3.17
CA GLU A 191 -12.08 -21.46 -4.51
C GLU A 191 -12.53 -20.47 -5.60
N ARG A 192 -13.51 -19.62 -5.28
CA ARG A 192 -14.04 -18.61 -6.21
C ARG A 192 -13.18 -17.36 -6.34
N THR A 193 -12.45 -17.00 -5.31
CA THR A 193 -11.70 -15.75 -5.23
C THR A 193 -10.20 -15.93 -5.40
N HIS A 194 -9.73 -17.18 -5.32
CA HIS A 194 -8.29 -17.52 -5.31
C HIS A 194 -7.48 -16.70 -4.29
N GLY A 195 -8.06 -16.52 -3.10
CA GLY A 195 -7.41 -15.78 -2.00
C GLY A 195 -7.39 -14.25 -2.14
N ARG A 196 -8.09 -13.67 -3.11
CA ARG A 196 -8.05 -12.22 -3.33
C ARG A 196 -8.75 -11.46 -2.19
N ALA A 197 -8.00 -10.62 -1.48
CA ALA A 197 -8.41 -9.98 -0.23
C ALA A 197 -9.76 -9.27 -0.28
N ALA A 198 -9.97 -8.36 -1.24
CA ALA A 198 -11.23 -7.61 -1.35
C ALA A 198 -12.42 -8.51 -1.69
N ALA A 199 -12.22 -9.53 -2.51
CA ALA A 199 -13.28 -10.45 -2.89
C ALA A 199 -13.69 -11.36 -1.72
N LEU A 200 -12.71 -11.87 -0.95
CA LEU A 200 -12.96 -12.63 0.28
C LEU A 200 -13.70 -11.79 1.32
N ALA A 201 -13.21 -10.58 1.60
CA ALA A 201 -13.85 -9.69 2.56
C ALA A 201 -15.30 -9.34 2.16
N THR A 202 -15.53 -9.06 0.87
CA THR A 202 -16.88 -8.78 0.34
C THR A 202 -17.80 -9.98 0.53
N GLN A 203 -17.34 -11.21 0.26
CA GLN A 203 -18.14 -12.42 0.45
C GLN A 203 -18.42 -12.68 1.93
N ALA A 204 -17.44 -12.51 2.81
CA ALA A 204 -17.63 -12.67 4.26
C ALA A 204 -18.69 -11.70 4.80
N VAL A 205 -18.62 -10.42 4.42
CA VAL A 205 -19.61 -9.40 4.83
C VAL A 205 -20.99 -9.72 4.28
N ALA A 206 -21.12 -10.13 3.02
CA ALA A 206 -22.40 -10.46 2.39
C ALA A 206 -23.07 -11.67 3.08
N GLN A 207 -22.30 -12.72 3.34
CA GLN A 207 -22.81 -13.93 4.01
C GLN A 207 -23.20 -13.66 5.48
N ASN A 208 -22.42 -12.84 6.19
CA ASN A 208 -22.76 -12.46 7.56
C ASN A 208 -24.06 -11.65 7.62
N LYS A 209 -24.26 -10.68 6.69
CA LYS A 209 -25.53 -9.94 6.58
C LYS A 209 -26.73 -10.85 6.32
N SER A 210 -26.59 -11.82 5.42
CA SER A 210 -27.67 -12.79 5.12
C SER A 210 -28.00 -13.64 6.33
N ARG A 211 -27.01 -14.05 7.12
CA ARG A 211 -27.21 -14.84 8.36
C ARG A 211 -27.93 -14.04 9.42
N THR A 212 -27.53 -12.78 9.64
CA THR A 212 -28.18 -11.90 10.64
C THR A 212 -29.61 -11.56 10.24
N ALA A 213 -29.88 -11.34 8.96
CA ALA A 213 -31.24 -11.13 8.45
C ALA A 213 -32.15 -12.37 8.63
N HIS A 214 -31.57 -13.56 8.49
CA HIS A 214 -32.35 -14.82 8.71
C HIS A 214 -32.62 -15.08 10.19
N LYS A 215 -31.67 -14.71 11.07
CA LYS A 215 -31.80 -14.86 12.52
C LYS A 215 -32.82 -13.88 13.15
N ASN A 216 -33.06 -12.74 12.50
CA ASN A 216 -34.02 -11.72 12.92
C ASN A 216 -35.40 -11.87 12.27
N ARG A 217 -35.68 -12.94 11.50
CA ARG A 217 -37.03 -13.25 11.05
C ARG A 217 -37.77 -13.86 12.23
N PRO A 218 -38.94 -13.30 12.60
CA PRO A 218 -39.76 -13.86 13.67
C PRO A 218 -40.12 -15.31 13.35
N ASN A 219 -39.80 -16.19 14.29
CA ASN A 219 -40.02 -17.63 14.14
C ASN A 219 -41.47 -18.03 14.46
N ASP A 220 -42.30 -17.08 14.92
CA ASP A 220 -43.69 -17.30 15.30
C ASP A 220 -44.61 -17.03 14.11
N PRO A 221 -45.47 -17.98 13.71
CA PRO A 221 -46.49 -17.78 12.68
C PRO A 221 -47.45 -16.61 12.97
N VAL A 222 -47.64 -16.24 14.23
CA VAL A 222 -48.51 -15.12 14.67
C VAL A 222 -47.77 -13.77 14.41
N GLU A 223 -46.50 -13.66 14.72
CA GLU A 223 -45.69 -12.45 14.45
C GLU A 223 -45.49 -12.19 12.96
N ARG A 224 -45.46 -13.24 12.11
CA ARG A 224 -45.42 -13.07 10.65
C ARG A 224 -46.68 -12.42 10.09
N ARG A 225 -47.87 -12.77 10.65
CA ARG A 225 -49.13 -12.16 10.22
C ARG A 225 -49.26 -10.69 10.62
N LEU A 226 -48.72 -10.30 11.77
CA LEU A 226 -48.71 -8.89 12.22
C LEU A 226 -47.75 -8.04 11.39
N ALA A 227 -46.56 -8.53 11.07
CA ALA A 227 -45.56 -7.80 10.24
C ALA A 227 -46.00 -7.63 8.77
N ASP A 228 -46.82 -8.54 8.24
CA ASP A 228 -47.41 -8.42 6.90
C ASP A 228 -48.64 -7.48 6.86
N GLN A 229 -49.33 -7.26 7.97
CA GLN A 229 -50.43 -6.30 8.08
C GLN A 229 -49.90 -4.83 8.18
N ASP A 230 -48.80 -4.59 8.84
CA ASP A 230 -48.16 -3.25 8.92
C ASP A 230 -47.50 -2.80 7.61
N ARG A 231 -47.26 -3.69 6.64
CA ARG A 231 -46.76 -3.36 5.30
C ARG A 231 -47.87 -3.09 4.27
N ALA A 232 -49.12 -3.28 4.64
CA ALA A 232 -50.27 -3.10 3.73
C ALA A 232 -51.09 -1.84 4.03
N LEU A 233 -50.63 -0.99 4.94
CA LEU A 233 -51.12 0.38 5.24
C LEU A 233 -50.10 1.41 4.81
#